data_729775289ce4a2415e7f58a2e2fb5584
#
_entry.id   729775289ce4a2415e7f58a2e2fb5584
#
_cell.length_a   1.000
_cell.length_b   1.000
_cell.length_c   1.000
_cell.angle_alpha   90.00
_cell.angle_beta   90.00
_cell.angle_gamma   90.00
#
_symmetry.space_group_name_H-M   'P 1'
#
loop_
_entity.id
_entity.type
_entity.pdbx_description
1 polymer ?
#
loop_
_entity_poly.entity_id
_entity_poly.type
_entity_poly.pdbx_seq_one_letter_code
_entity_poly.pdbx_strand_id
1 'polypeptide(L)'
;ETLYTRAGAFRLDNDGFVVTESGANLQGYGADDNGQINTALGNLQITNALLAQKPTEEITFNGNLDSRATAPTTAPFDATNPETYNFTSTTTVYDSAGAAHQVTLYFAKDATAANQYNVTASIDDVVQPETAALVFDNAGVLDATSVTALNLASYTPANANAQPINIDFSTITGYGASSATSG
;
A
#
# COMPACT_ATOMS: atom_id res chain seq x y z
N GLU A 1 9.36 25.81 -38.71
CA GLU A 1 10.52 26.71 -38.55
C GLU A 1 10.71 26.96 -37.06
N THR A 2 11.93 26.73 -36.54
CA THR A 2 12.25 26.98 -35.13
C THR A 2 12.80 28.41 -35.01
N LEU A 3 12.20 29.20 -34.14
CA LEU A 3 12.59 30.59 -33.89
C LEU A 3 13.12 30.72 -32.46
N TYR A 4 14.07 31.61 -32.26
CA TYR A 4 14.66 31.92 -30.95
C TYR A 4 14.25 33.31 -30.47
N THR A 5 13.91 33.46 -29.21
CA THR A 5 13.55 34.73 -28.63
C THR A 5 14.24 34.96 -27.29
N ARG A 6 14.46 36.22 -26.93
CA ARG A 6 14.89 36.62 -25.57
C ARG A 6 13.72 37.07 -24.70
N ALA A 7 12.51 37.18 -25.27
CA ALA A 7 11.31 37.51 -24.52
C ALA A 7 10.87 36.33 -23.68
N GLY A 8 10.82 36.49 -22.37
CA GLY A 8 10.43 35.45 -21.39
C GLY A 8 8.97 35.51 -20.96
N ALA A 9 8.13 36.29 -21.67
CA ALA A 9 6.71 36.36 -21.38
C ALA A 9 5.97 35.24 -22.14
N PHE A 10 5.47 34.27 -21.40
CA PHE A 10 4.69 33.15 -21.94
C PHE A 10 3.33 33.11 -21.24
N ARG A 11 2.35 32.48 -21.91
CA ARG A 11 1.02 32.19 -21.36
C ARG A 11 0.63 30.76 -21.71
N LEU A 12 -0.39 30.24 -21.06
CA LEU A 12 -1.01 28.96 -21.44
C LEU A 12 -2.17 29.29 -22.43
N ASP A 13 -2.25 28.49 -23.48
CA ASP A 13 -3.42 28.46 -24.34
C ASP A 13 -4.53 27.58 -23.75
N ASN A 14 -5.66 27.46 -24.48
CA ASN A 14 -6.81 26.66 -24.02
C ASN A 14 -6.52 25.16 -23.97
N ASP A 15 -5.51 24.71 -24.69
CA ASP A 15 -5.09 23.30 -24.75
C ASP A 15 -3.93 23.02 -23.75
N GLY A 16 -3.50 24.04 -22.99
CA GLY A 16 -2.44 23.93 -21.98
C GLY A 16 -1.03 24.04 -22.54
N PHE A 17 -0.84 24.40 -23.81
CA PHE A 17 0.49 24.67 -24.34
C PHE A 17 1.04 25.99 -23.86
N VAL A 18 2.33 26.00 -23.57
CA VAL A 18 3.07 27.22 -23.23
C VAL A 18 3.36 27.97 -24.53
N VAL A 19 2.75 29.15 -24.69
CA VAL A 19 2.85 29.94 -25.92
C VAL A 19 3.33 31.37 -25.66
N THR A 20 3.95 31.96 -26.65
CA THR A 20 4.27 33.41 -26.66
C THR A 20 2.98 34.22 -26.81
N GLU A 21 3.05 35.53 -26.63
CA GLU A 21 1.92 36.45 -26.93
C GLU A 21 1.44 36.35 -28.39
N SER A 22 2.32 36.02 -29.33
CA SER A 22 2.01 35.84 -30.75
C SER A 22 1.44 34.43 -31.06
N GLY A 23 1.31 33.54 -30.08
CA GLY A 23 0.75 32.18 -30.24
C GLY A 23 1.75 31.15 -30.70
N ALA A 24 3.06 31.40 -30.71
CA ALA A 24 4.06 30.39 -31.02
C ALA A 24 4.34 29.51 -29.81
N ASN A 25 4.37 28.17 -30.02
CA ASN A 25 4.61 27.20 -28.95
C ASN A 25 6.07 27.25 -28.46
N LEU A 26 6.26 27.22 -27.14
CA LEU A 26 7.56 27.01 -26.54
C LEU A 26 7.96 25.55 -26.68
N GLN A 27 9.18 25.33 -27.15
CA GLN A 27 9.75 23.98 -27.27
C GLN A 27 10.71 23.70 -26.11
N GLY A 28 10.70 22.47 -25.67
CA GLY A 28 11.57 21.98 -24.59
C GLY A 28 11.52 20.47 -24.46
N TYR A 29 12.21 19.98 -23.46
CA TYR A 29 12.20 18.55 -23.12
C TYR A 29 11.11 18.31 -22.08
N GLY A 30 10.10 17.51 -22.45
CA GLY A 30 9.07 17.05 -21.53
C GLY A 30 9.59 15.92 -20.63
N ALA A 31 8.80 15.53 -19.64
CA ALA A 31 9.03 14.33 -18.85
C ALA A 31 7.93 13.30 -19.13
N ASP A 32 8.24 12.02 -18.95
CA ASP A 32 7.25 10.96 -18.96
C ASP A 32 6.52 10.83 -17.60
N ASP A 33 5.57 9.88 -17.49
CA ASP A 33 4.78 9.65 -16.26
C ASP A 33 5.63 9.20 -15.07
N ASN A 34 6.88 8.77 -15.30
CA ASN A 34 7.85 8.40 -14.27
C ASN A 34 8.81 9.53 -13.91
N GLY A 35 8.62 10.73 -14.48
CA GLY A 35 9.48 11.90 -14.27
C GLY A 35 10.81 11.84 -15.02
N GLN A 36 10.99 10.92 -15.97
CA GLN A 36 12.18 10.85 -16.82
C GLN A 36 12.10 11.89 -17.95
N ILE A 37 13.16 12.66 -18.10
CA ILE A 37 13.21 13.70 -19.14
C ILE A 37 13.35 13.05 -20.51
N ASN A 38 12.44 13.39 -21.43
CA ASN A 38 12.49 12.99 -22.82
C ASN A 38 13.70 13.63 -23.53
N THR A 39 14.37 12.86 -24.38
CA THR A 39 15.50 13.38 -25.17
C THR A 39 15.06 14.07 -26.47
N ALA A 40 13.79 14.00 -26.82
CA ALA A 40 13.22 14.65 -28.00
C ALA A 40 12.65 16.03 -27.65
N LEU A 41 12.99 17.02 -28.45
CA LEU A 41 12.43 18.36 -28.35
C LEU A 41 10.96 18.34 -28.81
N GLY A 42 10.05 18.84 -27.98
CA GLY A 42 8.63 18.91 -28.28
C GLY A 42 8.01 20.19 -27.76
N ASN A 43 6.74 20.43 -28.09
CA ASN A 43 5.99 21.56 -27.53
C ASN A 43 5.75 21.29 -26.04
N LEU A 44 6.04 22.30 -25.19
CA LEU A 44 5.78 22.19 -23.76
C LEU A 44 4.29 22.38 -23.50
N GLN A 45 3.69 21.40 -22.86
CA GLN A 45 2.29 21.42 -22.45
C GLN A 45 2.18 21.19 -20.94
N ILE A 46 1.45 22.06 -20.27
CA ILE A 46 1.07 21.86 -18.87
C ILE A 46 -0.36 21.34 -18.88
N THR A 47 -0.50 20.04 -18.78
CA THR A 47 -1.82 19.45 -18.63
C THR A 47 -2.27 19.65 -17.18
N ASN A 48 -3.44 20.28 -17.00
CA ASN A 48 -4.19 20.21 -15.73
C ASN A 48 -4.87 18.82 -15.60
N ALA A 49 -4.17 17.75 -16.00
CA ALA A 49 -4.62 16.43 -15.63
C ALA A 49 -4.63 16.42 -14.09
N LEU A 50 -5.82 16.32 -13.51
CA LEU A 50 -5.96 15.95 -12.12
C LEU A 50 -5.07 14.72 -11.98
N LEU A 51 -4.03 14.80 -11.13
CA LEU A 51 -3.20 13.64 -10.81
C LEU A 51 -4.17 12.55 -10.42
N ALA A 52 -4.23 11.49 -11.23
CA ALA A 52 -5.05 10.33 -10.91
C ALA A 52 -4.61 9.87 -9.52
N GLN A 53 -5.55 9.78 -8.60
CA GLN A 53 -5.26 9.31 -7.26
C GLN A 53 -4.73 7.90 -7.39
N LYS A 54 -3.55 7.64 -6.83
CA LYS A 54 -2.96 6.31 -6.83
C LYS A 54 -3.48 5.55 -5.63
N PRO A 55 -4.19 4.43 -5.82
CA PRO A 55 -4.64 3.60 -4.72
C PRO A 55 -3.44 3.01 -3.97
N THR A 56 -3.65 2.64 -2.71
CA THR A 56 -2.66 1.90 -1.94
C THR A 56 -2.63 0.45 -2.43
N GLU A 57 -1.50 0.02 -2.96
CA GLU A 57 -1.31 -1.34 -3.51
C GLU A 57 -0.49 -2.22 -2.56
N GLU A 58 0.35 -1.59 -1.71
CA GLU A 58 1.28 -2.30 -0.84
C GLU A 58 1.32 -1.69 0.56
N ILE A 59 1.39 -2.54 1.57
CA ILE A 59 1.60 -2.20 2.98
C ILE A 59 2.77 -3.03 3.48
N THR A 60 3.82 -2.42 3.99
CA THR A 60 4.89 -3.13 4.69
C THR A 60 4.59 -3.12 6.19
N PHE A 61 4.46 -4.31 6.77
CA PHE A 61 4.24 -4.48 8.19
C PHE A 61 5.56 -4.76 8.92
N ASN A 62 5.99 -3.84 9.76
CA ASN A 62 7.15 -4.00 10.62
C ASN A 62 6.72 -4.20 12.06
N GLY A 63 7.17 -5.25 12.71
CA GLY A 63 6.77 -5.50 14.08
C GLY A 63 7.36 -6.76 14.68
N ASN A 64 7.01 -7.00 15.95
CA ASN A 64 7.36 -8.21 16.66
C ASN A 64 6.11 -8.89 17.21
N LEU A 65 5.98 -10.20 17.05
CA LEU A 65 4.97 -11.03 17.68
C LEU A 65 5.58 -11.79 18.86
N ASP A 66 4.91 -11.80 20.01
CA ASP A 66 5.44 -12.45 21.22
C ASP A 66 5.44 -13.98 21.08
N SER A 67 6.61 -14.57 20.92
CA SER A 67 6.76 -16.02 20.80
C SER A 67 6.26 -16.78 22.05
N ARG A 68 6.14 -16.13 23.21
CA ARG A 68 5.67 -16.72 24.48
C ARG A 68 4.14 -16.66 24.62
N ALA A 69 3.44 -15.93 23.74
CA ALA A 69 2.00 -15.83 23.82
C ALA A 69 1.36 -17.22 23.79
N THR A 70 0.26 -17.40 24.49
CA THR A 70 -0.55 -18.60 24.43
C THR A 70 -1.57 -18.48 23.30
N ALA A 71 -1.87 -19.59 22.64
CA ALA A 71 -2.91 -19.58 21.63
C ALA A 71 -4.26 -19.17 22.25
N PRO A 72 -5.09 -18.42 21.51
CA PRO A 72 -6.44 -18.09 21.93
C PRO A 72 -7.22 -19.36 22.28
N THR A 73 -8.02 -19.29 23.36
CA THR A 73 -8.83 -20.43 23.82
C THR A 73 -10.20 -20.49 23.15
N THR A 74 -10.59 -19.39 22.54
CA THR A 74 -11.88 -19.26 21.85
C THR A 74 -11.68 -19.39 20.34
N ALA A 75 -12.44 -20.28 19.73
CA ALA A 75 -12.45 -20.53 18.28
C ALA A 75 -13.90 -20.68 17.80
N PRO A 76 -14.20 -20.39 16.54
CA PRO A 76 -13.32 -19.86 15.49
C PRO A 76 -12.97 -18.38 15.68
N PHE A 77 -12.09 -17.85 14.81
CA PHE A 77 -11.74 -16.43 14.78
C PHE A 77 -12.99 -15.56 14.60
N ASP A 78 -13.10 -14.51 15.41
CA ASP A 78 -14.15 -13.49 15.36
C ASP A 78 -13.52 -12.12 15.63
N ALA A 79 -13.52 -11.23 14.64
CA ALA A 79 -12.94 -9.89 14.74
C ALA A 79 -13.55 -9.03 15.86
N THR A 80 -14.78 -9.34 16.29
CA THR A 80 -15.47 -8.63 17.37
C THR A 80 -15.15 -9.17 18.76
N ASN A 81 -14.55 -10.36 18.83
CA ASN A 81 -14.20 -11.01 20.11
C ASN A 81 -12.68 -11.02 20.34
N PRO A 82 -12.15 -10.18 21.25
CA PRO A 82 -10.71 -10.08 21.51
C PRO A 82 -10.08 -11.35 22.10
N GLU A 83 -10.89 -12.33 22.54
CA GLU A 83 -10.39 -13.62 23.03
C GLU A 83 -9.99 -14.58 21.89
N THR A 84 -10.25 -14.22 20.63
CA THR A 84 -9.94 -15.04 19.45
C THR A 84 -8.62 -14.72 18.77
N TYR A 85 -7.91 -13.68 19.21
CA TYR A 85 -6.61 -13.26 18.68
C TYR A 85 -5.70 -12.70 19.80
N ASN A 86 -4.40 -12.59 19.51
CA ASN A 86 -3.41 -12.14 20.48
C ASN A 86 -3.02 -10.67 20.31
N PHE A 87 -3.01 -10.21 19.07
CA PHE A 87 -2.53 -8.87 18.72
C PHE A 87 -3.27 -8.32 17.51
N THR A 88 -3.44 -7.02 17.46
CA THR A 88 -4.02 -6.31 16.31
C THR A 88 -3.17 -5.13 15.92
N SER A 89 -3.20 -4.80 14.63
CA SER A 89 -2.61 -3.58 14.11
C SER A 89 -3.53 -2.99 13.05
N THR A 90 -3.69 -1.68 13.09
CA THR A 90 -4.60 -0.96 12.18
C THR A 90 -3.82 0.09 11.40
N THR A 91 -4.11 0.19 10.12
CA THR A 91 -3.55 1.21 9.22
C THR A 91 -4.61 1.76 8.29
N THR A 92 -4.37 2.92 7.70
CA THR A 92 -5.27 3.54 6.72
C THR A 92 -4.72 3.34 5.32
N VAL A 93 -5.57 2.94 4.39
CA VAL A 93 -5.29 2.84 2.95
C VAL A 93 -6.23 3.74 2.18
N TYR A 94 -5.90 4.04 0.94
CA TYR A 94 -6.72 4.88 0.08
C TYR A 94 -7.11 4.13 -1.19
N ASP A 95 -8.35 4.28 -1.60
CA ASP A 95 -8.85 3.69 -2.84
C ASP A 95 -8.51 4.55 -4.08
N SER A 96 -8.90 4.09 -5.26
CA SER A 96 -8.69 4.80 -6.53
C SER A 96 -9.52 6.08 -6.67
N ALA A 97 -10.50 6.30 -5.80
CA ALA A 97 -11.27 7.54 -5.69
C ALA A 97 -10.71 8.48 -4.61
N GLY A 98 -9.68 8.04 -3.84
CA GLY A 98 -9.06 8.77 -2.74
C GLY A 98 -9.82 8.68 -1.42
N ALA A 99 -10.80 7.79 -1.31
CA ALA A 99 -11.46 7.53 -0.05
C ALA A 99 -10.54 6.73 0.88
N ALA A 100 -10.57 7.06 2.16
CA ALA A 100 -9.78 6.38 3.19
C ALA A 100 -10.56 5.15 3.70
N HIS A 101 -9.85 4.02 3.82
CA HIS A 101 -10.34 2.76 4.34
C HIS A 101 -9.45 2.27 5.48
N GLN A 102 -10.02 1.66 6.49
CA GLN A 102 -9.27 1.15 7.62
C GLN A 102 -8.98 -0.34 7.44
N VAL A 103 -7.70 -0.71 7.34
CA VAL A 103 -7.25 -2.10 7.34
C VAL A 103 -6.83 -2.48 8.75
N THR A 104 -7.43 -3.52 9.32
CA THR A 104 -7.04 -4.09 10.62
C THR A 104 -6.54 -5.51 10.42
N LEU A 105 -5.33 -5.77 10.90
CA LEU A 105 -4.71 -7.09 10.93
C LEU A 105 -4.90 -7.72 12.30
N TYR A 106 -5.31 -8.96 12.32
CA TYR A 106 -5.48 -9.78 13.53
C TYR A 106 -4.48 -10.93 13.50
N PHE A 107 -3.72 -11.08 14.56
CA PHE A 107 -2.71 -12.11 14.71
C PHE A 107 -3.13 -13.07 15.82
N ALA A 108 -3.39 -14.30 15.46
CA ALA A 108 -3.75 -15.37 16.39
C ALA A 108 -2.67 -16.45 16.38
N LYS A 109 -2.09 -16.74 17.55
CA LYS A 109 -1.12 -17.82 17.68
C LYS A 109 -1.78 -19.16 17.43
N ASP A 110 -1.13 -20.01 16.63
CA ASP A 110 -1.64 -21.35 16.32
C ASP A 110 -1.61 -22.24 17.56
N ALA A 111 -2.67 -23.02 17.79
CA ALA A 111 -2.81 -23.90 18.95
C ALA A 111 -1.95 -25.18 18.83
N THR A 112 -1.56 -25.56 17.62
CA THR A 112 -0.87 -26.80 17.31
C THR A 112 0.58 -26.60 16.87
N ALA A 113 0.87 -25.45 16.23
CA ALA A 113 2.19 -25.09 15.74
C ALA A 113 2.79 -23.96 16.60
N ALA A 114 3.72 -24.31 17.50
CA ALA A 114 4.23 -23.41 18.54
C ALA A 114 4.85 -22.10 18.05
N ASN A 115 5.42 -22.09 16.84
CA ASN A 115 6.09 -20.92 16.26
C ASN A 115 5.30 -20.30 15.11
N GLN A 116 3.99 -20.51 15.07
CA GLN A 116 3.13 -20.01 14.00
C GLN A 116 2.10 -19.00 14.53
N TYR A 117 1.89 -17.96 13.74
CA TYR A 117 0.75 -17.05 13.86
C TYR A 117 -0.08 -17.08 12.59
N ASN A 118 -1.38 -17.18 12.75
CA ASN A 118 -2.34 -17.01 11.66
C ASN A 118 -2.77 -15.56 11.61
N VAL A 119 -2.74 -14.99 10.41
CA VAL A 119 -3.10 -13.59 10.17
C VAL A 119 -4.38 -13.53 9.36
N THR A 120 -5.32 -12.75 9.85
CA THR A 120 -6.57 -12.41 9.16
C THR A 120 -6.68 -10.90 9.06
N ALA A 121 -7.22 -10.38 7.97
CA ALA A 121 -7.45 -8.96 7.79
C ALA A 121 -8.93 -8.61 7.78
N SER A 122 -9.28 -7.43 8.25
CA SER A 122 -10.56 -6.78 7.93
C SER A 122 -10.30 -5.44 7.25
N ILE A 123 -11.23 -5.02 6.39
CA ILE A 123 -11.26 -3.69 5.80
C ILE A 123 -12.62 -3.10 6.11
N ASP A 124 -12.64 -1.93 6.76
CA ASP A 124 -13.86 -1.27 7.25
C ASP A 124 -14.76 -2.23 8.03
N ASP A 125 -14.17 -2.98 8.96
CA ASP A 125 -14.80 -4.02 9.80
C ASP A 125 -15.33 -5.26 9.04
N VAL A 126 -15.12 -5.35 7.73
CA VAL A 126 -15.46 -6.53 6.93
C VAL A 126 -14.27 -7.47 6.85
N VAL A 127 -14.39 -8.65 7.47
CA VAL A 127 -13.32 -9.68 7.44
C VAL A 127 -13.12 -10.19 6.02
N GLN A 128 -11.86 -10.21 5.59
CA GLN A 128 -11.48 -10.71 4.28
C GLN A 128 -11.29 -12.23 4.32
N PRO A 129 -11.58 -12.93 3.22
CA PRO A 129 -11.47 -14.40 3.17
C PRO A 129 -10.01 -14.90 3.13
N GLU A 130 -9.07 -14.05 2.72
CA GLU A 130 -7.67 -14.39 2.62
C GLU A 130 -7.00 -14.40 4.00
N THR A 131 -6.16 -15.41 4.23
CA THR A 131 -5.39 -15.57 5.47
C THR A 131 -3.93 -15.89 5.16
N ALA A 132 -3.04 -15.60 6.09
CA ALA A 132 -1.62 -15.94 5.99
C ALA A 132 -1.16 -16.66 7.25
N ALA A 133 -0.25 -17.62 7.10
CA ALA A 133 0.42 -18.30 8.20
C ALA A 133 1.88 -17.83 8.26
N LEU A 134 2.24 -17.14 9.32
CA LEU A 134 3.60 -16.69 9.60
C LEU A 134 4.28 -17.71 10.50
N VAL A 135 5.29 -18.37 10.00
CA VAL A 135 6.07 -19.37 10.71
C VAL A 135 7.43 -18.78 11.06
N PHE A 136 7.84 -18.87 12.32
CA PHE A 136 9.13 -18.38 12.79
C PHE A 136 10.06 -19.53 13.13
N ASP A 137 11.34 -19.34 12.89
CA ASP A 137 12.39 -20.24 13.34
C ASP A 137 12.68 -20.07 14.86
N ASN A 138 13.60 -20.86 15.39
CA ASN A 138 14.00 -20.77 16.80
C ASN A 138 14.78 -19.50 17.14
N ALA A 139 15.22 -18.75 16.15
CA ALA A 139 15.86 -17.45 16.33
C ALA A 139 14.86 -16.26 16.25
N GLY A 140 13.57 -16.55 16.03
CA GLY A 140 12.51 -15.54 15.91
C GLY A 140 12.51 -14.81 14.55
N VAL A 141 13.10 -15.39 13.53
CA VAL A 141 13.06 -14.89 12.15
C VAL A 141 12.03 -15.68 11.37
N LEU A 142 11.40 -15.07 10.36
CA LEU A 142 10.51 -15.82 9.47
C LEU A 142 11.24 -17.01 8.85
N ASP A 143 10.66 -18.20 8.99
CA ASP A 143 11.17 -19.41 8.38
C ASP A 143 11.03 -19.35 6.85
N ALA A 144 11.94 -20.01 6.14
CA ALA A 144 11.94 -20.06 4.67
C ALA A 144 10.65 -20.69 4.07
N THR A 145 9.89 -21.44 4.88
CA THR A 145 8.60 -22.02 4.50
C THR A 145 7.40 -21.12 4.81
N SER A 146 7.63 -20.01 5.52
CA SER A 146 6.59 -19.04 5.85
C SER A 146 6.11 -18.29 4.60
N VAL A 147 4.83 -17.94 4.57
CA VAL A 147 4.38 -16.89 3.65
C VAL A 147 4.93 -15.56 4.12
N THR A 148 5.43 -14.76 3.20
CA THR A 148 5.99 -13.44 3.47
C THR A 148 5.01 -12.31 3.17
N ALA A 149 3.84 -12.63 2.60
CA ALA A 149 2.84 -11.65 2.24
C ALA A 149 1.41 -12.20 2.35
N LEU A 150 0.46 -11.32 2.66
CA LEU A 150 -0.97 -11.57 2.55
C LEU A 150 -1.51 -10.69 1.41
N ASN A 151 -2.07 -11.33 0.39
CA ASN A 151 -2.65 -10.62 -0.74
C ASN A 151 -4.19 -10.59 -0.61
N LEU A 152 -4.75 -9.41 -0.37
CA LEU A 152 -6.18 -9.16 -0.32
C LEU A 152 -6.70 -8.94 -1.75
N ALA A 153 -6.77 -10.00 -2.53
CA ALA A 153 -7.07 -9.95 -3.96
C ALA A 153 -8.55 -9.65 -4.26
N SER A 154 -9.44 -9.99 -3.32
CA SER A 154 -10.91 -9.87 -3.51
C SER A 154 -11.48 -8.54 -3.06
N TYR A 155 -10.67 -7.64 -2.48
CA TYR A 155 -11.18 -6.37 -2.01
C TYR A 155 -11.63 -5.46 -3.15
N THR A 156 -12.87 -5.01 -3.07
CA THR A 156 -13.46 -4.05 -4.00
C THR A 156 -14.20 -2.98 -3.20
N PRO A 157 -13.65 -1.74 -3.12
CA PRO A 157 -14.34 -0.65 -2.43
C PRO A 157 -15.69 -0.31 -3.09
N ALA A 158 -16.62 0.19 -2.29
CA ALA A 158 -17.86 0.72 -2.81
C ALA A 158 -17.57 1.93 -3.72
N ASN A 159 -17.94 2.06 -4.90
CA ASN A 159 -17.70 3.16 -5.84
C ASN A 159 -16.26 3.29 -6.39
N ALA A 160 -15.44 2.27 -6.22
CA ALA A 160 -14.10 2.21 -6.80
C ALA A 160 -13.86 0.89 -7.54
N ASN A 161 -12.76 0.81 -8.28
CA ASN A 161 -12.37 -0.42 -8.96
C ASN A 161 -11.85 -1.45 -7.95
N ALA A 162 -11.85 -2.74 -8.33
CA ALA A 162 -11.20 -3.78 -7.55
C ALA A 162 -9.75 -3.39 -7.28
N GLN A 163 -9.34 -3.49 -6.02
CA GLN A 163 -8.05 -3.02 -5.53
C GLN A 163 -7.38 -4.12 -4.73
N PRO A 164 -6.53 -4.93 -5.34
CA PRO A 164 -5.71 -5.86 -4.58
C PRO A 164 -4.72 -5.10 -3.70
N ILE A 165 -4.64 -5.47 -2.42
CA ILE A 165 -3.68 -4.91 -1.47
C ILE A 165 -2.74 -6.02 -1.05
N ASN A 166 -1.45 -5.83 -1.25
CA ASN A 166 -0.41 -6.74 -0.78
C ASN A 166 0.14 -6.26 0.57
N ILE A 167 0.13 -7.14 1.58
CA ILE A 167 0.67 -6.84 2.91
C ILE A 167 1.94 -7.65 3.09
N ASP A 168 3.09 -7.00 3.06
CA ASP A 168 4.41 -7.61 3.19
C ASP A 168 4.80 -7.76 4.66
N PHE A 169 5.13 -8.98 5.08
CA PHE A 169 5.60 -9.36 6.41
C PHE A 169 7.09 -9.72 6.45
N SER A 170 7.85 -9.48 5.40
CA SER A 170 9.26 -9.93 5.28
C SER A 170 10.16 -9.47 6.42
N THR A 171 9.79 -8.41 7.12
CA THR A 171 10.56 -7.79 8.21
C THR A 171 10.01 -8.07 9.62
N ILE A 172 8.93 -8.86 9.73
CA ILE A 172 8.33 -9.21 11.03
C ILE A 172 9.24 -10.17 11.80
N THR A 173 9.21 -10.06 13.11
CA THR A 173 9.96 -10.94 14.02
C THR A 173 9.05 -11.60 15.05
N GLY A 174 9.50 -12.74 15.60
CA GLY A 174 8.81 -13.53 16.62
C GLY A 174 9.66 -13.73 17.87
N TYR A 175 10.11 -12.64 18.51
CA TYR A 175 10.92 -12.72 19.71
C TYR A 175 10.09 -12.85 20.99
N GLY A 176 10.72 -13.33 22.08
CA GLY A 176 10.12 -13.38 23.41
C GLY A 176 9.96 -12.01 24.07
N ALA A 177 9.39 -11.05 23.36
CA ALA A 177 9.03 -9.72 23.81
C ALA A 177 7.58 -9.43 23.45
N SER A 178 6.93 -8.50 24.14
CA SER A 178 5.54 -8.12 23.85
C SER A 178 5.36 -7.74 22.40
N SER A 179 4.23 -8.14 21.81
CA SER A 179 3.89 -7.80 20.43
C SER A 179 3.77 -6.29 20.27
N ALA A 180 4.40 -5.75 19.24
CA ALA A 180 4.41 -4.34 18.93
C ALA A 180 4.64 -4.11 17.43
N THR A 181 4.13 -3.00 16.93
CA THR A 181 4.49 -2.48 15.60
C THR A 181 5.57 -1.42 15.74
N SER A 182 6.54 -1.41 14.84
CA SER A 182 7.45 -0.28 14.66
C SER A 182 6.92 0.58 13.51
N GLY A 183 6.60 1.83 13.83
CA GLY A 183 6.20 2.82 12.84
C GLY A 183 7.36 3.28 11.96
#